data_23220936442350eee7cebdd703c1f140
#
_entry.id   23220936442350eee7cebdd703c1f140
#
_cell.length_a   1.000
_cell.length_b   1.000
_cell.length_c   1.000
_cell.angle_alpha   90.00
_cell.angle_beta   90.00
_cell.angle_gamma   90.00
#
_symmetry.space_group_name_H-M   'P 1'
#
loop_
_entity.id
_entity.type
_entity.pdbx_description
1 polymer ?
#
loop_
_entity_poly.entity_id
_entity_poly.type
_entity_poly.pdbx_seq_one_letter_code
_entity_poly.pdbx_strand_id
1 'polypeptide(L)'
;YRYAIGDGNISINNSDTASTSNDVLRFMPGINPVDVVVRRDSNNLLLTIKDTGKVINVTNHFYEDGGGIYALDTIEFSNGTLWGSAMIKQMAIQRTADNDNIAGFASDDTVDGLGGDDILSGVGGNDYLNGNTGNDSLTGGEGNDTLLGGEGQDSLYGNAGNDILNGGLGVSDYMEGGEGSDVYLFA
;
A
#
# COMPACT_ATOMS: atom_id res chain seq x y z
N TYR A 1 -15.43 -17.62 0.27
CA TYR A 1 -16.21 -16.87 1.27
C TYR A 1 -17.32 -16.08 0.58
N ARG A 2 -18.45 -15.84 1.27
CA ARG A 2 -19.56 -14.99 0.79
C ARG A 2 -19.98 -14.02 1.87
N TYR A 3 -20.27 -12.77 1.48
CA TYR A 3 -20.75 -11.72 2.37
C TYR A 3 -21.94 -10.98 1.76
N ALA A 4 -23.00 -10.78 2.54
CA ALA A 4 -24.24 -10.12 2.13
C ALA A 4 -24.59 -8.94 3.02
N ILE A 5 -25.45 -8.03 2.53
CA ILE A 5 -26.06 -6.99 3.34
C ILE A 5 -26.83 -7.65 4.49
N GLY A 6 -26.54 -7.22 5.72
CA GLY A 6 -27.14 -7.78 6.94
C GLY A 6 -26.23 -8.74 7.70
N ASP A 7 -25.16 -9.20 7.08
CA ASP A 7 -24.10 -9.90 7.82
C ASP A 7 -23.45 -8.93 8.84
N GLY A 8 -23.01 -9.48 9.94
CA GLY A 8 -22.30 -8.72 10.96
C GLY A 8 -20.83 -8.46 10.60
N ASN A 9 -20.05 -8.00 11.56
CA ASN A 9 -18.59 -8.06 11.44
C ASN A 9 -18.16 -9.52 11.37
N ILE A 10 -17.24 -9.82 10.46
CA ILE A 10 -16.68 -11.16 10.32
C ILE A 10 -15.15 -11.11 10.36
N SER A 11 -14.55 -12.22 10.77
CA SER A 11 -13.11 -12.44 10.64
C SER A 11 -12.90 -13.66 9.76
N ILE A 12 -12.05 -13.50 8.76
CA ILE A 12 -11.61 -14.58 7.87
C ILE A 12 -10.18 -14.91 8.25
N ASN A 13 -9.95 -16.14 8.67
CA ASN A 13 -8.62 -16.69 8.82
C ASN A 13 -8.42 -17.71 7.69
N ASN A 14 -7.70 -17.27 6.66
CA ASN A 14 -7.46 -18.07 5.48
C ASN A 14 -6.10 -18.77 5.61
N SER A 15 -6.01 -19.76 6.50
CA SER A 15 -4.79 -20.56 6.66
C SER A 15 -4.99 -21.91 6.01
N ASP A 16 -4.55 -22.06 4.77
CA ASP A 16 -4.45 -23.38 4.17
C ASP A 16 -2.98 -23.71 3.83
N THR A 17 -2.69 -24.97 3.66
CA THR A 17 -1.34 -25.45 3.36
C THR A 17 -1.13 -25.75 1.88
N ALA A 18 -2.11 -25.44 1.04
CA ALA A 18 -2.07 -25.72 -0.39
C ALA A 18 -1.65 -24.46 -1.15
N SER A 19 -0.48 -24.47 -1.72
CA SER A 19 0.07 -23.38 -2.55
C SER A 19 -0.69 -23.11 -3.87
N THR A 20 -1.79 -23.80 -4.11
CA THR A 20 -2.58 -23.71 -5.35
C THR A 20 -4.07 -23.43 -5.10
N SER A 21 -4.45 -23.06 -3.88
CA SER A 21 -5.82 -22.62 -3.60
C SER A 21 -6.08 -21.27 -4.26
N ASN A 22 -7.30 -21.07 -4.71
CA ASN A 22 -7.79 -19.78 -5.19
C ASN A 22 -8.88 -19.32 -4.22
N ASP A 23 -8.49 -18.43 -3.30
CA ASP A 23 -9.35 -17.97 -2.24
C ASP A 23 -10.08 -16.69 -2.62
N VAL A 24 -11.39 -16.80 -2.71
CA VAL A 24 -12.25 -15.73 -3.20
C VAL A 24 -13.24 -15.29 -2.13
N LEU A 25 -13.27 -13.98 -1.88
CA LEU A 25 -14.36 -13.34 -1.14
C LEU A 25 -15.38 -12.80 -2.16
N ARG A 26 -16.62 -13.29 -2.09
CA ARG A 26 -17.72 -12.82 -2.96
C ARG A 26 -18.66 -11.91 -2.20
N PHE A 27 -18.81 -10.69 -2.67
CA PHE A 27 -19.88 -9.81 -2.25
C PHE A 27 -21.17 -10.14 -2.99
N MET A 28 -22.22 -10.41 -2.22
CA MET A 28 -23.56 -10.67 -2.72
C MET A 28 -24.22 -9.38 -3.26
N PRO A 29 -25.31 -9.46 -4.06
CA PRO A 29 -25.98 -8.27 -4.58
C PRO A 29 -26.31 -7.23 -3.52
N GLY A 30 -26.08 -5.95 -3.86
CA GLY A 30 -26.31 -4.81 -2.99
C GLY A 30 -25.03 -4.19 -2.40
N ILE A 31 -23.88 -4.86 -2.57
CA ILE A 31 -22.57 -4.28 -2.22
C ILE A 31 -21.77 -4.10 -3.50
N ASN A 32 -21.42 -2.84 -3.81
CA ASN A 32 -20.64 -2.49 -4.97
C ASN A 32 -19.21 -2.10 -4.57
N PRO A 33 -18.26 -2.07 -5.50
CA PRO A 33 -16.89 -1.65 -5.20
C PRO A 33 -16.77 -0.31 -4.48
N VAL A 34 -17.59 0.68 -4.87
CA VAL A 34 -17.59 2.03 -4.27
C VAL A 34 -18.08 2.07 -2.82
N ASP A 35 -18.77 1.02 -2.38
CA ASP A 35 -19.32 0.90 -1.02
C ASP A 35 -18.30 0.31 -0.04
N VAL A 36 -17.14 -0.16 -0.53
CA VAL A 36 -16.13 -0.84 0.28
C VAL A 36 -14.89 0.02 0.42
N VAL A 37 -14.51 0.30 1.66
CA VAL A 37 -13.23 0.94 2.00
C VAL A 37 -12.23 -0.15 2.36
N VAL A 38 -11.09 -0.13 1.68
CA VAL A 38 -9.98 -1.05 1.93
C VAL A 38 -8.98 -0.38 2.87
N ARG A 39 -8.54 -1.08 3.90
CA ARG A 39 -7.50 -0.62 4.82
C ARG A 39 -6.57 -1.75 5.19
N ARG A 40 -5.33 -1.39 5.53
CA ARG A 40 -4.35 -2.26 6.15
C ARG A 40 -4.27 -1.94 7.66
N ASP A 41 -4.22 -2.99 8.46
CA ASP A 41 -3.86 -2.91 9.89
C ASP A 41 -2.80 -3.98 10.16
N SER A 42 -1.56 -3.56 10.24
CA SER A 42 -0.40 -4.48 10.27
C SER A 42 -0.43 -5.43 9.07
N ASN A 43 -0.59 -6.73 9.29
CA ASN A 43 -0.73 -7.71 8.23
C ASN A 43 -2.19 -8.04 7.86
N ASN A 44 -3.16 -7.37 8.46
CA ASN A 44 -4.57 -7.65 8.20
C ASN A 44 -5.14 -6.75 7.10
N LEU A 45 -6.01 -7.32 6.29
CA LEU A 45 -6.86 -6.59 5.36
C LEU A 45 -8.20 -6.30 6.02
N LEU A 46 -8.55 -5.03 6.13
CA LEU A 46 -9.84 -4.57 6.64
C LEU A 46 -10.70 -4.03 5.50
N LEU A 47 -11.86 -4.62 5.29
CA LEU A 47 -12.85 -4.16 4.32
C LEU A 47 -14.05 -3.61 5.09
N THR A 48 -14.26 -2.30 5.02
CA THR A 48 -15.37 -1.62 5.71
C THR A 48 -16.49 -1.32 4.72
N ILE A 49 -17.70 -1.76 5.00
CA ILE A 49 -18.90 -1.44 4.21
C ILE A 49 -19.43 -0.08 4.68
N LYS A 50 -19.34 0.94 3.81
CA LYS A 50 -19.63 2.35 4.15
C LYS A 50 -20.98 2.56 4.81
N ASP A 51 -22.04 2.04 4.23
CA ASP A 51 -23.42 2.29 4.68
C ASP A 51 -23.75 1.67 6.04
N THR A 52 -23.07 0.59 6.39
CA THR A 52 -23.34 -0.16 7.63
C THR A 52 -22.25 -0.01 8.67
N GLY A 53 -21.07 0.46 8.29
CA GLY A 53 -19.86 0.48 9.11
C GLY A 53 -19.36 -0.92 9.50
N LYS A 54 -19.88 -1.98 8.89
CA LYS A 54 -19.46 -3.36 9.17
C LYS A 54 -18.09 -3.64 8.57
N VAL A 55 -17.31 -4.43 9.30
CA VAL A 55 -15.92 -4.75 8.93
C VAL A 55 -15.76 -6.24 8.70
N ILE A 56 -15.13 -6.56 7.57
CA ILE A 56 -14.58 -7.87 7.27
C ILE A 56 -13.08 -7.77 7.53
N ASN A 57 -12.59 -8.54 8.50
CA ASN A 57 -11.18 -8.63 8.81
C ASN A 57 -10.60 -9.92 8.24
N VAL A 58 -9.71 -9.81 7.26
CA VAL A 58 -8.94 -10.95 6.74
C VAL A 58 -7.58 -10.93 7.44
N THR A 59 -7.41 -11.84 8.38
CA THR A 59 -6.21 -11.92 9.22
C THR A 59 -5.00 -12.39 8.41
N ASN A 60 -3.86 -11.73 8.62
CA ASN A 60 -2.59 -12.02 7.95
C ASN A 60 -2.63 -11.97 6.41
N HIS A 61 -3.60 -11.28 5.80
CA HIS A 61 -3.69 -11.16 4.35
C HIS A 61 -2.40 -10.67 3.70
N PHE A 62 -1.72 -9.71 4.34
CA PHE A 62 -0.46 -9.13 3.86
C PHE A 62 0.80 -9.80 4.44
N TYR A 63 0.65 -10.91 5.17
CA TYR A 63 1.79 -11.70 5.57
C TYR A 63 2.48 -12.26 4.32
N GLU A 64 3.83 -12.23 4.28
CA GLU A 64 4.59 -12.56 3.07
C GLU A 64 4.10 -11.80 1.83
N ASP A 65 3.84 -10.50 2.02
CA ASP A 65 3.47 -9.58 0.96
C ASP A 65 2.15 -9.90 0.23
N GLY A 66 1.22 -10.53 0.95
CA GLY A 66 -0.09 -10.90 0.37
C GLY A 66 -0.03 -12.00 -0.68
N GLY A 67 1.10 -12.71 -0.76
CA GLY A 67 1.26 -13.91 -1.59
C GLY A 67 1.32 -15.21 -0.79
N GLY A 68 1.20 -15.09 0.53
CA GLY A 68 1.27 -16.22 1.44
C GLY A 68 -0.05 -17.00 1.56
N ILE A 69 -0.01 -18.08 2.32
CA ILE A 69 -1.14 -19.01 2.57
C ILE A 69 -2.35 -18.38 3.27
N TYR A 70 -2.25 -17.13 3.69
CA TYR A 70 -3.32 -16.40 4.40
C TYR A 70 -4.05 -15.40 3.51
N ALA A 71 -3.58 -15.16 2.27
CA ALA A 71 -4.14 -14.13 1.40
C ALA A 71 -5.45 -14.57 0.74
N LEU A 72 -6.31 -13.61 0.46
CA LEU A 72 -7.35 -13.77 -0.54
C LEU A 72 -6.75 -13.44 -1.92
N ASP A 73 -6.94 -14.31 -2.88
CA ASP A 73 -6.48 -14.08 -4.27
C ASP A 73 -7.34 -13.07 -4.99
N THR A 74 -8.64 -13.07 -4.67
CA THR A 74 -9.59 -12.20 -5.37
C THR A 74 -10.78 -11.82 -4.49
N ILE A 75 -11.21 -10.57 -4.63
CA ILE A 75 -12.52 -10.09 -4.15
C ILE A 75 -13.41 -9.92 -5.38
N GLU A 76 -14.54 -10.61 -5.38
CA GLU A 76 -15.51 -10.63 -6.49
C GLU A 76 -16.80 -9.93 -6.09
N PHE A 77 -17.26 -9.00 -6.90
CA PHE A 77 -18.55 -8.31 -6.71
C PHE A 77 -19.62 -8.89 -7.64
N SER A 78 -20.87 -8.82 -7.22
CA SER A 78 -22.00 -9.37 -7.98
C SER A 78 -22.22 -8.73 -9.36
N ASN A 79 -21.65 -7.55 -9.59
CA ASN A 79 -21.66 -6.88 -10.91
C ASN A 79 -20.54 -7.34 -11.85
N GLY A 80 -19.74 -8.32 -11.44
CA GLY A 80 -18.61 -8.87 -12.20
C GLY A 80 -17.27 -8.15 -11.99
N THR A 81 -17.21 -7.10 -11.16
CA THR A 81 -15.94 -6.47 -10.82
C THR A 81 -15.09 -7.42 -9.98
N LEU A 82 -13.80 -7.48 -10.30
CA LEU A 82 -12.79 -8.26 -9.58
C LEU A 82 -11.69 -7.36 -9.05
N TRP A 83 -11.33 -7.54 -7.81
CA TRP A 83 -10.13 -6.97 -7.20
C TRP A 83 -9.12 -8.09 -6.94
N GLY A 84 -8.03 -8.13 -7.70
CA GLY A 84 -6.90 -9.03 -7.46
C GLY A 84 -5.95 -8.46 -6.42
N SER A 85 -4.97 -9.25 -6.01
CA SER A 85 -4.00 -8.91 -4.94
C SER A 85 -3.30 -7.58 -5.17
N ALA A 86 -2.81 -7.29 -6.37
CA ALA A 86 -2.14 -6.02 -6.68
C ALA A 86 -3.06 -4.80 -6.47
N MET A 87 -4.33 -4.88 -6.89
CA MET A 87 -5.30 -3.81 -6.69
C MET A 87 -5.65 -3.63 -5.21
N ILE A 88 -5.78 -4.73 -4.47
CA ILE A 88 -6.05 -4.69 -3.02
C ILE A 88 -4.90 -4.01 -2.29
N LYS A 89 -3.65 -4.32 -2.62
CA LYS A 89 -2.46 -3.66 -2.07
C LYS A 89 -2.49 -2.15 -2.32
N GLN A 90 -2.69 -1.73 -3.55
CA GLN A 90 -2.76 -0.31 -3.91
C GLN A 90 -3.89 0.44 -3.17
N MET A 91 -5.03 -0.19 -2.96
CA MET A 91 -6.11 0.41 -2.17
C MET A 91 -5.83 0.40 -0.67
N ALA A 92 -4.99 -0.52 -0.19
CA ALA A 92 -4.62 -0.62 1.22
C ALA A 92 -3.58 0.44 1.65
N ILE A 93 -2.82 0.97 0.69
CA ILE A 93 -1.94 2.13 0.87
C ILE A 93 -2.83 3.38 0.95
N GLN A 94 -3.10 3.82 2.17
CA GLN A 94 -3.95 5.01 2.41
C GLN A 94 -3.11 6.27 2.37
N ARG A 95 -3.58 7.27 1.69
CA ARG A 95 -2.98 8.58 1.50
C ARG A 95 -4.03 9.66 1.68
N THR A 96 -3.66 10.72 2.37
CA THR A 96 -4.50 11.87 2.67
C THR A 96 -3.77 13.17 2.31
N ALA A 97 -4.32 14.30 2.64
CA ALA A 97 -3.61 15.58 2.56
C ALA A 97 -3.13 16.05 3.95
N ASP A 98 -3.16 15.17 4.93
CA ASP A 98 -2.62 15.37 6.28
C ASP A 98 -1.36 14.50 6.43
N ASN A 99 -0.59 14.69 7.50
CA ASN A 99 0.62 13.91 7.76
C ASN A 99 0.33 12.40 7.83
N ASP A 100 0.90 11.66 6.92
CA ASP A 100 0.71 10.20 6.78
C ASP A 100 1.96 9.41 7.23
N ASN A 101 1.75 8.16 7.60
CA ASN A 101 2.81 7.19 7.79
C ASN A 101 2.46 5.94 6.99
N ILE A 102 3.10 5.79 5.85
CA ILE A 102 2.78 4.78 4.84
C ILE A 102 3.96 3.84 4.66
N ALA A 103 3.71 2.55 4.78
CA ALA A 103 4.63 1.51 4.34
C ALA A 103 4.02 0.73 3.17
N GLY A 104 4.79 0.56 2.12
CA GLY A 104 4.50 -0.31 1.00
C GLY A 104 4.65 -1.79 1.35
N PHE A 105 5.06 -2.55 0.38
CA PHE A 105 5.21 -3.99 0.44
C PHE A 105 6.63 -4.41 -0.01
N ALA A 106 6.91 -5.69 -0.10
CA ALA A 106 8.18 -6.19 -0.65
C ALA A 106 8.15 -6.36 -2.19
N SER A 107 7.18 -5.79 -2.85
CA SER A 107 7.01 -5.75 -4.31
C SER A 107 7.01 -4.33 -4.81
N ASP A 108 7.28 -4.11 -6.09
CA ASP A 108 7.26 -2.77 -6.69
C ASP A 108 5.98 -2.00 -6.36
N ASP A 109 6.11 -0.86 -5.68
CA ASP A 109 5.02 -0.04 -5.20
C ASP A 109 5.04 1.38 -5.79
N THR A 110 3.88 2.01 -5.75
CA THR A 110 3.75 3.45 -6.04
C THR A 110 3.05 4.11 -4.86
N VAL A 111 3.79 4.95 -4.14
CA VAL A 111 3.30 5.68 -2.96
C VAL A 111 3.37 7.17 -3.24
N ASP A 112 2.26 7.86 -2.99
CA ASP A 112 2.09 9.28 -3.22
C ASP A 112 1.55 9.91 -1.92
N GLY A 113 2.35 10.73 -1.23
CA GLY A 113 2.02 11.36 0.05
C GLY A 113 0.89 12.39 -0.08
N LEU A 114 0.80 13.09 -1.20
CA LEU A 114 -0.12 14.19 -1.50
C LEU A 114 0.25 15.48 -0.76
N GLY A 115 0.10 15.56 0.51
CA GLY A 115 0.47 16.76 1.28
C GLY A 115 0.40 16.53 2.77
N GLY A 116 1.09 17.34 3.51
CA GLY A 116 1.41 17.11 4.92
C GLY A 116 2.86 16.67 5.06
N ASP A 117 3.37 16.61 6.27
CA ASP A 117 4.73 16.11 6.52
C ASP A 117 4.64 14.58 6.67
N ASP A 118 5.05 13.84 5.63
CA ASP A 118 4.82 12.41 5.49
C ASP A 118 6.04 11.55 5.82
N ILE A 119 5.78 10.31 6.22
CA ILE A 119 6.78 9.25 6.34
C ILE A 119 6.40 8.13 5.39
N LEU A 120 7.17 7.97 4.31
CA LEU A 120 6.91 7.00 3.27
C LEU A 120 8.03 5.96 3.20
N SER A 121 7.68 4.68 3.10
CA SER A 121 8.65 3.59 2.94
C SER A 121 8.19 2.64 1.84
N GLY A 122 9.06 2.33 0.87
CA GLY A 122 8.83 1.32 -0.16
C GLY A 122 8.92 -0.09 0.39
N VAL A 123 9.93 -0.34 1.22
CA VAL A 123 10.28 -1.63 1.86
C VAL A 123 11.17 -2.47 0.95
N GLY A 124 10.71 -2.91 -0.19
CA GLY A 124 11.49 -3.66 -1.15
C GLY A 124 10.76 -3.84 -2.47
N GLY A 125 11.48 -4.15 -3.51
CA GLY A 125 11.02 -4.01 -4.88
C GLY A 125 11.60 -2.74 -5.50
N ASN A 126 11.21 -2.38 -6.72
CA ASN A 126 11.63 -1.11 -7.32
C ASN A 126 10.48 -0.11 -7.17
N ASP A 127 10.59 0.77 -6.18
CA ASP A 127 9.51 1.60 -5.73
C ASP A 127 9.53 3.01 -6.34
N TYR A 128 8.36 3.60 -6.44
CA TYR A 128 8.20 5.02 -6.76
C TYR A 128 7.52 5.71 -5.59
N LEU A 129 8.28 6.57 -4.89
CA LEU A 129 7.80 7.34 -3.75
C LEU A 129 7.79 8.82 -4.10
N ASN A 130 6.71 9.51 -3.79
CA ASN A 130 6.56 10.94 -4.03
C ASN A 130 5.93 11.62 -2.80
N GLY A 131 6.68 12.52 -2.14
CA GLY A 131 6.20 13.29 -0.98
C GLY A 131 5.17 14.34 -1.39
N ASN A 132 5.40 15.05 -2.48
CA ASN A 132 4.70 16.22 -3.00
C ASN A 132 4.89 17.48 -2.16
N THR A 133 3.99 17.81 -1.22
CA THR A 133 4.06 19.07 -0.45
C THR A 133 4.14 18.79 1.04
N GLY A 134 5.17 19.32 1.67
CA GLY A 134 5.44 19.12 3.10
C GLY A 134 6.91 18.82 3.33
N ASN A 135 7.29 18.56 4.57
CA ASN A 135 8.64 18.14 4.89
C ASN A 135 8.64 16.62 5.08
N ASP A 136 9.03 15.91 4.03
CA ASP A 136 8.79 14.49 3.92
C ASP A 136 10.04 13.65 4.26
N SER A 137 9.79 12.43 4.74
CA SER A 137 10.83 11.42 4.94
C SER A 137 10.53 10.20 4.09
N LEU A 138 11.32 9.99 3.03
CA LEU A 138 11.17 8.92 2.07
C LEU A 138 12.29 7.88 2.23
N THR A 139 11.91 6.61 2.28
CA THR A 139 12.84 5.48 2.36
C THR A 139 12.50 4.47 1.28
N GLY A 140 13.38 4.26 0.31
CA GLY A 140 13.21 3.26 -0.75
C GLY A 140 13.19 1.84 -0.19
N GLY A 141 14.34 1.33 0.16
CA GLY A 141 14.48 0.02 0.78
C GLY A 141 15.42 -0.89 0.02
N GLU A 142 14.99 -2.11 -0.31
CA GLU A 142 15.71 -2.99 -1.22
C GLU A 142 15.20 -2.81 -2.65
N GLY A 143 16.08 -2.63 -3.62
CA GLY A 143 15.71 -2.49 -5.03
C GLY A 143 16.14 -1.17 -5.64
N ASN A 144 15.78 -0.91 -6.89
CA ASN A 144 16.17 0.33 -7.55
C ASN A 144 15.00 1.31 -7.51
N ASP A 145 15.07 2.26 -6.59
CA ASP A 145 13.96 3.12 -6.23
C ASP A 145 14.01 4.49 -6.91
N THR A 146 12.86 5.13 -7.00
CA THR A 146 12.75 6.52 -7.41
C THR A 146 12.04 7.31 -6.31
N LEU A 147 12.78 8.23 -5.68
CA LEU A 147 12.33 9.05 -4.58
C LEU A 147 12.25 10.51 -5.02
N LEU A 148 11.06 11.11 -4.89
CA LEU A 148 10.80 12.51 -5.16
C LEU A 148 10.33 13.17 -3.88
N GLY A 149 11.10 14.11 -3.32
CA GLY A 149 10.69 14.89 -2.14
C GLY A 149 9.52 15.79 -2.47
N GLY A 150 9.72 16.77 -3.30
CA GLY A 150 8.67 17.68 -3.76
C GLY A 150 8.88 19.11 -3.33
N GLU A 151 7.88 19.74 -2.70
CA GLU A 151 8.01 21.06 -2.08
C GLU A 151 8.23 20.90 -0.58
N GLY A 152 9.33 21.44 -0.04
CA GLY A 152 9.59 21.41 1.40
C GLY A 152 11.06 21.17 1.74
N GLN A 153 11.29 20.71 2.94
CA GLN A 153 12.60 20.23 3.37
C GLN A 153 12.54 18.73 3.58
N ASP A 154 13.06 18.00 2.62
CA ASP A 154 12.86 16.56 2.53
C ASP A 154 14.09 15.76 2.94
N SER A 155 13.85 14.52 3.37
CA SER A 155 14.89 13.55 3.69
C SER A 155 14.68 12.27 2.91
N LEU A 156 15.55 11.97 1.96
CA LEU A 156 15.44 10.84 1.03
C LEU A 156 16.56 9.82 1.29
N TYR A 157 16.19 8.59 1.52
CA TYR A 157 17.09 7.45 1.76
C TYR A 157 16.82 6.36 0.73
N GLY A 158 17.73 6.14 -0.23
CA GLY A 158 17.62 5.04 -1.22
C GLY A 158 17.77 3.68 -0.55
N ASN A 159 18.79 3.51 0.24
CA ASN A 159 19.32 2.32 0.90
C ASN A 159 20.01 1.35 -0.05
N ALA A 160 19.38 0.26 -0.53
CA ALA A 160 20.07 -0.77 -1.27
C ALA A 160 19.56 -0.88 -2.71
N GLY A 161 20.43 -0.59 -3.67
CA GLY A 161 20.11 -0.63 -5.08
C GLY A 161 20.71 0.52 -5.85
N ASN A 162 20.26 0.74 -7.08
CA ASN A 162 20.69 1.89 -7.87
C ASN A 162 19.52 2.87 -7.95
N ASP A 163 19.55 3.87 -7.09
CA ASP A 163 18.41 4.71 -6.79
C ASP A 163 18.46 6.06 -7.54
N ILE A 164 17.29 6.64 -7.73
CA ILE A 164 17.13 8.00 -8.25
C ILE A 164 16.49 8.85 -7.17
N LEU A 165 17.23 9.85 -6.68
CA LEU A 165 16.79 10.76 -5.64
C LEU A 165 16.67 12.18 -6.18
N ASN A 166 15.51 12.80 -5.99
CA ASN A 166 15.25 14.17 -6.35
C ASN A 166 14.60 14.89 -5.16
N GLY A 167 15.32 15.80 -4.53
CA GLY A 167 14.79 16.60 -3.43
C GLY A 167 13.63 17.50 -3.84
N GLY A 168 13.66 18.02 -5.08
CA GLY A 168 12.57 18.85 -5.59
C GLY A 168 12.76 20.34 -5.34
N LEU A 169 11.66 21.04 -5.09
CA LEU A 169 11.62 22.48 -4.86
C LEU A 169 11.61 22.76 -3.36
N GLY A 170 12.73 23.19 -2.81
CA GLY A 170 12.81 23.48 -1.40
C GLY A 170 14.12 24.11 -0.99
N VAL A 171 14.31 24.24 0.30
CA VAL A 171 15.57 24.71 0.88
C VAL A 171 16.15 23.58 1.74
N SER A 172 17.30 23.04 1.31
CA SER A 172 18.10 22.12 2.10
C SER A 172 17.54 20.70 2.28
N ASP A 173 17.28 20.03 1.16
CA ASP A 173 16.95 18.60 1.18
C ASP A 173 18.18 17.76 1.56
N TYR A 174 17.90 16.65 2.23
CA TYR A 174 18.90 15.64 2.53
C TYR A 174 18.67 14.42 1.63
N MET A 175 19.72 13.97 0.95
CA MET A 175 19.65 12.80 0.08
C MET A 175 20.81 11.86 0.36
N GLU A 176 20.51 10.60 0.63
CA GLU A 176 21.48 9.52 0.84
C GLU A 176 21.06 8.31 -0.03
N GLY A 177 21.84 7.97 -1.06
CA GLY A 177 21.57 6.85 -1.94
C GLY A 177 21.76 5.52 -1.24
N GLY A 178 22.91 5.30 -0.62
CA GLY A 178 23.20 4.07 0.12
C GLY A 178 24.11 3.12 -0.66
N GLU A 179 23.76 1.83 -0.71
CA GLU A 179 24.52 0.83 -1.45
C GLU A 179 24.11 0.83 -2.93
N GLY A 180 25.09 0.93 -3.84
CA GLY A 180 24.86 0.83 -5.27
C GLY A 180 25.40 2.01 -6.05
N SER A 181 24.76 2.30 -7.18
CA SER A 181 25.14 3.41 -8.06
C SER A 181 23.97 4.36 -8.23
N ASP A 182 23.96 5.42 -7.43
CA ASP A 182 22.83 6.31 -7.26
C ASP A 182 22.92 7.57 -8.11
N VAL A 183 21.76 8.09 -8.45
CA VAL A 183 21.59 9.33 -9.21
C VAL A 183 20.89 10.37 -8.37
N TYR A 184 21.56 11.51 -8.17
CA TYR A 184 21.00 12.66 -7.48
C TYR A 184 20.59 13.74 -8.47
N LEU A 185 19.34 14.15 -8.42
CA LEU A 185 18.79 15.21 -9.26
C LEU A 185 18.60 16.49 -8.42
N PHE A 186 19.04 17.60 -8.97
CA PHE A 186 18.92 18.92 -8.33
C PHE A 186 18.04 19.81 -9.21
N ALA A 187 17.04 20.46 -8.64
CA ALA A 187 16.13 21.40 -9.31
C ALA A 187 16.74 22.81 -9.40
#